data_cad2c9c4824a36c4ed5993463db16a86
#
_entry.id   cad2c9c4824a36c4ed5993463db16a86
#
_cell.length_a   1.000
_cell.length_b   1.000
_cell.length_c   1.000
_cell.angle_alpha   90.00
_cell.angle_beta   90.00
_cell.angle_gamma   90.00
#
_symmetry.space_group_name_H-M   'P 1'
#
loop_
_entity.id
_entity.type
_entity.pdbx_description
1 polymer ?
#
loop_
_entity_poly.entity_id
_entity_poly.type
_entity_poly.pdbx_seq_one_letter_code
_entity_poly.pdbx_strand_id
1 'polypeptide(L)'
;MISKTLLVSLFSSLTLLWIAALAPAFANTLVADLSLEEVAITTDFNGESLLLFGAVDNAQEDDIIVEFKGPALKIASRKKEQISGIWVNREAVNWRNAPSFYHLFSTRAISDFLSPEQQRELAIGYRNLGLEPQTASLPAEGLNNWIEALNRNMVERGLWFQHDGGVSINRGVLFRAPVSLPANILPGDYDVRVLHIRNGQLIAEDRTSIQVAKRGAGAFIYRVAHDYSVFYGLFAIAFAVLAGWVAAAAFRKT
;
A
#
# COMPACT_ATOMS: atom_id res chain seq x y z
N MET A 1 68.62 -3.88 13.82
CA MET A 1 68.15 -3.17 15.03
C MET A 1 66.99 -2.25 14.63
N ILE A 2 65.75 -2.65 14.87
CA ILE A 2 64.60 -1.79 14.59
C ILE A 2 64.54 -0.75 15.70
N SER A 3 64.57 0.55 15.33
CA SER A 3 64.61 1.68 16.25
C SER A 3 63.39 1.64 17.18
N LYS A 4 63.60 1.79 18.50
CA LYS A 4 62.51 1.84 19.52
C LYS A 4 61.44 2.92 19.19
N THR A 5 61.82 3.95 18.46
CA THR A 5 60.93 5.00 17.99
C THR A 5 59.93 4.51 16.95
N LEU A 6 60.31 3.58 16.08
CA LEU A 6 59.43 2.99 15.06
C LEU A 6 58.35 2.07 15.68
N LEU A 7 58.68 1.34 16.72
CA LEU A 7 57.78 0.47 17.47
C LEU A 7 56.70 1.29 18.25
N VAL A 8 57.13 2.41 18.85
CA VAL A 8 56.20 3.28 19.60
C VAL A 8 55.22 4.00 18.66
N SER A 9 55.70 4.44 17.48
CA SER A 9 54.81 5.08 16.49
C SER A 9 53.80 4.10 15.88
N LEU A 10 54.19 2.83 15.67
CA LEU A 10 53.27 1.78 15.18
C LEU A 10 52.20 1.42 16.22
N PHE A 11 52.58 1.34 17.50
CA PHE A 11 51.64 1.07 18.59
C PHE A 11 50.66 2.24 18.80
N SER A 12 51.13 3.49 18.70
CA SER A 12 50.30 4.67 18.83
C SER A 12 49.29 4.82 17.66
N SER A 13 49.69 4.49 16.43
CA SER A 13 48.78 4.52 15.28
C SER A 13 47.73 3.39 15.32
N LEU A 14 48.11 2.19 15.86
CA LEU A 14 47.18 1.07 16.00
C LEU A 14 46.11 1.32 17.09
N THR A 15 46.51 1.96 18.20
CA THR A 15 45.56 2.34 19.27
C THR A 15 44.60 3.45 18.82
N LEU A 16 45.05 4.41 18.01
CA LEU A 16 44.18 5.44 17.44
C LEU A 16 43.13 4.85 16.46
N LEU A 17 43.52 3.84 15.69
CA LEU A 17 42.61 3.15 14.76
C LEU A 17 41.54 2.35 15.52
N TRP A 18 41.89 1.78 16.68
CA TRP A 18 40.93 1.03 17.52
C TRP A 18 39.92 1.92 18.23
N ILE A 19 40.29 3.15 18.59
CA ILE A 19 39.39 4.12 19.25
C ILE A 19 38.39 4.68 18.25
N ALA A 20 38.78 4.85 16.97
CA ALA A 20 37.87 5.29 15.90
C ALA A 20 36.79 4.23 15.56
N ALA A 21 37.01 2.95 15.83
CA ALA A 21 36.05 1.87 15.57
C ALA A 21 34.93 1.74 16.64
N LEU A 22 35.03 2.48 17.76
CA LEU A 22 34.07 2.47 18.87
C LEU A 22 33.08 3.65 18.81
N ALA A 23 32.93 4.35 17.67
CA ALA A 23 31.91 5.32 17.52
C ALA A 23 30.54 4.60 17.60
N PRO A 24 29.68 4.94 18.58
CA PRO A 24 28.33 4.35 18.63
C PRO A 24 27.62 4.68 17.31
N ALA A 25 27.26 3.65 16.56
CA ALA A 25 26.32 3.80 15.46
C ALA A 25 24.96 4.10 16.11
N PHE A 26 24.57 5.37 16.16
CA PHE A 26 23.18 5.73 16.46
C PHE A 26 22.34 5.24 15.28
N ALA A 27 21.83 4.02 15.39
CA ALA A 27 20.80 3.56 14.50
C ALA A 27 19.54 4.36 14.85
N ASN A 28 19.09 5.23 13.96
CA ASN A 28 17.79 5.87 14.08
C ASN A 28 16.73 4.76 14.06
N THR A 29 16.11 4.52 15.20
CA THR A 29 15.17 3.42 15.34
C THR A 29 13.79 3.91 14.95
N LEU A 30 13.25 3.36 13.87
CA LEU A 30 11.86 3.47 13.47
C LEU A 30 11.32 2.04 13.41
N VAL A 31 10.23 1.79 14.13
CA VAL A 31 9.53 0.51 14.09
C VAL A 31 8.05 0.80 14.01
N ALA A 32 7.38 0.17 13.05
CA ALA A 32 5.95 0.30 12.85
C ALA A 32 5.27 -1.07 12.80
N ASP A 33 4.04 -1.11 13.27
CA ASP A 33 3.21 -2.31 13.22
C ASP A 33 1.74 -1.96 13.02
N LEU A 34 0.94 -2.93 12.62
CA LEU A 34 -0.48 -2.81 12.36
C LEU A 34 -1.28 -3.53 13.43
N SER A 35 -2.45 -3.00 13.77
CA SER A 35 -3.37 -3.65 14.71
C SER A 35 -3.97 -4.96 14.19
N LEU A 36 -3.86 -5.22 12.88
CA LEU A 36 -4.32 -6.42 12.19
C LEU A 36 -3.26 -6.88 11.19
N GLU A 37 -2.97 -8.17 11.16
CA GLU A 37 -2.09 -8.79 10.17
C GLU A 37 -2.83 -9.17 8.88
N GLU A 38 -4.15 -9.40 8.98
CA GLU A 38 -5.00 -9.78 7.86
C GLU A 38 -6.37 -9.10 7.95
N VAL A 39 -6.91 -8.70 6.80
CA VAL A 39 -8.29 -8.24 6.65
C VAL A 39 -9.09 -9.24 5.81
N ALA A 40 -10.20 -9.74 6.38
CA ALA A 40 -11.06 -10.72 5.75
C ALA A 40 -12.23 -10.04 5.03
N ILE A 41 -12.27 -10.13 3.69
CA ILE A 41 -13.44 -9.72 2.91
C ILE A 41 -14.46 -10.86 2.92
N THR A 42 -15.52 -10.69 3.70
CA THR A 42 -16.68 -11.58 3.78
C THR A 42 -17.85 -11.03 2.94
N THR A 43 -18.97 -11.74 2.89
CA THR A 43 -20.17 -11.31 2.15
C THR A 43 -20.83 -10.06 2.73
N ASP A 44 -20.61 -9.79 3.99
CA ASP A 44 -21.13 -8.67 4.79
C ASP A 44 -20.06 -7.60 5.07
N PHE A 45 -18.91 -7.65 4.37
CA PHE A 45 -17.84 -6.67 4.52
C PHE A 45 -18.27 -5.28 4.09
N ASN A 46 -18.28 -4.36 5.04
CA ASN A 46 -18.64 -2.95 4.85
C ASN A 46 -17.45 -1.99 4.98
N GLY A 47 -16.23 -2.51 4.98
CA GLY A 47 -14.99 -1.81 5.30
C GLY A 47 -14.43 -2.25 6.63
N GLU A 48 -13.17 -1.89 6.89
CA GLU A 48 -12.47 -2.22 8.14
C GLU A 48 -11.65 -1.03 8.60
N SER A 49 -11.56 -0.83 9.90
CA SER A 49 -10.72 0.21 10.49
C SER A 49 -9.56 -0.44 11.22
N LEU A 50 -8.35 -0.05 10.85
CA LEU A 50 -7.13 -0.52 11.49
C LEU A 50 -6.31 0.66 12.00
N LEU A 51 -5.44 0.38 12.95
CA LEU A 51 -4.51 1.35 13.50
C LEU A 51 -3.09 0.94 13.12
N LEU A 52 -2.39 1.84 12.42
CA LEU A 52 -0.94 1.79 12.35
C LEU A 52 -0.39 2.51 13.58
N PHE A 53 0.56 1.90 14.24
CA PHE A 53 1.26 2.48 15.36
C PHE A 53 2.74 2.10 15.32
N GLY A 54 3.56 2.86 16.00
CA GLY A 54 4.98 2.57 16.04
C GLY A 54 5.73 3.47 16.99
N ALA A 55 7.02 3.22 17.06
CA ALA A 55 7.94 4.00 17.86
C ALA A 55 9.04 4.60 16.98
N VAL A 56 9.42 5.82 17.32
CA VAL A 56 10.51 6.55 16.67
C VAL A 56 11.37 7.18 17.73
N ASP A 57 12.66 7.26 17.49
CA ASP A 57 13.58 7.89 18.44
C ASP A 57 13.52 9.42 18.28
N ASN A 58 13.05 10.09 19.34
CA ASN A 58 13.06 11.56 19.53
C ASN A 58 12.46 12.38 18.37
N ALA A 59 11.17 12.13 18.06
CA ALA A 59 10.42 12.83 17.02
C ALA A 59 9.66 14.08 17.53
N GLN A 60 10.21 14.86 18.48
CA GLN A 60 9.47 16.01 19.04
C GLN A 60 9.21 17.12 18.01
N GLU A 61 10.12 17.31 17.07
CA GLU A 61 10.04 18.32 16.00
C GLU A 61 10.12 17.70 14.60
N ASP A 62 10.01 16.39 14.52
CA ASP A 62 10.15 15.63 13.28
C ASP A 62 8.77 15.33 12.66
N ASP A 63 8.79 14.97 11.40
CA ASP A 63 7.59 14.60 10.65
C ASP A 63 7.58 13.12 10.35
N ILE A 64 6.41 12.51 10.45
CA ILE A 64 6.16 11.13 10.05
C ILE A 64 5.20 11.13 8.88
N ILE A 65 5.55 10.36 7.86
CA ILE A 65 4.67 10.06 6.73
C ILE A 65 4.36 8.58 6.75
N VAL A 66 3.10 8.24 6.58
CA VAL A 66 2.60 6.88 6.44
C VAL A 66 1.93 6.73 5.09
N GLU A 67 2.43 5.81 4.28
CA GLU A 67 1.90 5.51 2.95
C GLU A 67 1.35 4.07 2.93
N PHE A 68 0.09 3.93 2.57
CA PHE A 68 -0.55 2.64 2.26
C PHE A 68 -0.73 2.50 0.77
N LYS A 69 -0.23 1.43 0.20
CA LYS A 69 -0.29 1.15 -1.23
C LYS A 69 -0.82 -0.25 -1.48
N GLY A 70 -1.98 -0.34 -2.10
CA GLY A 70 -2.59 -1.61 -2.50
C GLY A 70 -1.98 -2.18 -3.78
N PRO A 71 -2.35 -3.42 -4.14
CA PRO A 71 -1.84 -4.09 -5.33
C PRO A 71 -2.07 -3.27 -6.60
N ALA A 72 -1.14 -3.40 -7.54
CA ALA A 72 -1.19 -2.69 -8.81
C ALA A 72 -2.34 -3.19 -9.69
N LEU A 73 -3.04 -2.26 -10.32
CA LEU A 73 -4.15 -2.51 -11.24
C LEU A 73 -3.88 -1.92 -12.62
N LYS A 74 -4.51 -2.55 -13.61
CA LYS A 74 -4.70 -1.94 -14.93
C LYS A 74 -5.99 -1.13 -14.90
N ILE A 75 -5.88 0.19 -14.93
CA ILE A 75 -7.02 1.11 -14.89
C ILE A 75 -7.10 1.86 -16.21
N ALA A 76 -8.31 2.02 -16.76
CA ALA A 76 -8.57 2.85 -17.92
C ALA A 76 -9.22 4.17 -17.49
N SER A 77 -8.56 5.29 -17.71
CA SER A 77 -9.17 6.62 -17.67
C SER A 77 -9.76 6.95 -19.02
N ARG A 78 -11.01 7.40 -19.07
CA ARG A 78 -11.71 7.73 -20.32
C ARG A 78 -12.27 9.14 -20.25
N LYS A 79 -12.04 9.91 -21.31
CA LYS A 79 -12.64 11.23 -21.49
C LYS A 79 -13.97 11.07 -22.23
N LYS A 80 -15.03 11.63 -21.65
CA LYS A 80 -16.32 11.74 -22.31
C LYS A 80 -16.40 13.09 -23.02
N GLU A 81 -16.91 13.08 -24.23
CA GLU A 81 -17.18 14.26 -25.02
C GLU A 81 -18.61 14.21 -25.54
N GLN A 82 -19.28 15.36 -25.56
CA GLN A 82 -20.64 15.43 -26.07
C GLN A 82 -20.61 15.70 -27.58
N ILE A 83 -21.12 14.75 -28.36
CA ILE A 83 -21.26 14.88 -29.82
C ILE A 83 -22.76 14.80 -30.17
N SER A 84 -23.29 15.84 -30.76
CA SER A 84 -24.72 15.92 -31.16
C SER A 84 -25.69 15.58 -30.01
N GLY A 85 -25.36 16.00 -28.77
CA GLY A 85 -26.20 15.76 -27.59
C GLY A 85 -25.96 14.41 -26.89
N ILE A 86 -25.11 13.54 -27.42
CA ILE A 86 -24.81 12.21 -26.84
C ILE A 86 -23.40 12.22 -26.27
N TRP A 87 -23.25 11.68 -25.04
CA TRP A 87 -21.95 11.50 -24.41
C TRP A 87 -21.25 10.23 -24.91
N VAL A 88 -20.10 10.41 -25.58
CA VAL A 88 -19.28 9.30 -26.09
C VAL A 88 -17.88 9.31 -25.47
N ASN A 89 -17.30 8.12 -25.30
CA ASN A 89 -15.90 8.01 -24.88
C ASN A 89 -14.99 8.26 -26.10
N ARG A 90 -14.22 9.33 -26.08
CA ARG A 90 -13.36 9.76 -27.20
C ARG A 90 -11.93 9.25 -27.03
N GLU A 91 -11.32 9.54 -25.91
CA GLU A 91 -9.95 9.22 -25.61
C GLU A 91 -9.87 8.34 -24.36
N ALA A 92 -8.87 7.48 -24.32
CA ALA A 92 -8.60 6.64 -23.17
C ALA A 92 -7.10 6.52 -22.91
N VAL A 93 -6.71 6.58 -21.64
CA VAL A 93 -5.38 6.23 -21.18
C VAL A 93 -5.50 5.01 -20.27
N ASN A 94 -4.77 3.96 -20.62
CA ASN A 94 -4.67 2.77 -19.80
C ASN A 94 -3.42 2.89 -18.93
N TRP A 95 -3.58 2.73 -17.63
CA TRP A 95 -2.50 2.75 -16.64
C TRP A 95 -2.12 1.32 -16.28
N ARG A 96 -0.83 1.00 -16.28
CA ARG A 96 -0.36 -0.36 -16.03
C ARG A 96 -0.23 -0.69 -14.55
N ASN A 97 0.24 0.27 -13.77
CA ASN A 97 0.73 0.08 -12.40
C ASN A 97 0.07 1.03 -11.40
N ALA A 98 -1.19 1.46 -11.67
CA ALA A 98 -1.91 2.29 -10.73
C ALA A 98 -2.24 1.47 -9.47
N PRO A 99 -1.91 1.94 -8.25
CA PRO A 99 -2.29 1.23 -7.06
C PRO A 99 -3.81 1.19 -6.91
N SER A 100 -4.34 0.03 -6.52
CA SER A 100 -5.78 -0.14 -6.25
C SER A 100 -6.27 0.71 -5.09
N PHE A 101 -5.37 1.04 -4.19
CA PHE A 101 -5.58 1.81 -2.98
C PHE A 101 -4.32 2.64 -2.70
N TYR A 102 -4.50 3.90 -2.34
CA TYR A 102 -3.39 4.78 -1.99
C TYR A 102 -3.82 5.77 -0.92
N HIS A 103 -3.43 5.53 0.31
CA HIS A 103 -3.67 6.46 1.40
C HIS A 103 -2.34 6.99 1.93
N LEU A 104 -2.27 8.30 2.07
CA LEU A 104 -1.10 9.03 2.53
C LEU A 104 -1.49 9.86 3.75
N PHE A 105 -0.82 9.62 4.87
CA PHE A 105 -1.01 10.35 6.11
C PHE A 105 0.29 11.03 6.50
N SER A 106 0.21 12.19 7.11
CA SER A 106 1.37 12.91 7.61
C SER A 106 1.05 13.59 8.93
N THR A 107 2.07 14.02 9.65
CA THR A 107 1.93 14.82 10.89
C THR A 107 1.38 16.20 10.64
N ARG A 108 1.74 16.81 9.50
CA ARG A 108 1.26 18.11 9.01
C ARG A 108 1.32 18.13 7.49
N ALA A 109 0.95 19.26 6.86
CA ALA A 109 0.99 19.35 5.40
C ALA A 109 2.39 19.02 4.85
N ILE A 110 2.47 18.07 3.92
CA ILE A 110 3.74 17.57 3.39
C ILE A 110 4.54 18.71 2.72
N SER A 111 3.86 19.66 2.10
CA SER A 111 4.47 20.86 1.50
C SER A 111 5.23 21.74 2.48
N ASP A 112 4.94 21.63 3.79
CA ASP A 112 5.56 22.47 4.82
C ASP A 112 6.95 21.97 5.22
N PHE A 113 7.28 20.72 4.90
CA PHE A 113 8.56 20.11 5.29
C PHE A 113 9.27 19.35 4.17
N LEU A 114 8.63 19.10 3.01
CA LEU A 114 9.25 18.52 1.84
C LEU A 114 9.00 19.37 0.59
N SER A 115 10.07 19.74 -0.10
CA SER A 115 9.97 20.39 -1.41
C SER A 115 9.39 19.42 -2.46
N PRO A 116 8.87 19.93 -3.61
CA PRO A 116 8.40 19.06 -4.69
C PRO A 116 9.47 18.10 -5.24
N GLU A 117 10.75 18.51 -5.19
CA GLU A 117 11.89 17.68 -5.59
C GLU A 117 12.06 16.49 -4.64
N GLN A 118 12.04 16.75 -3.32
CA GLN A 118 12.14 15.71 -2.29
C GLN A 118 10.94 14.75 -2.33
N GLN A 119 9.74 15.27 -2.58
CA GLN A 119 8.57 14.42 -2.76
C GLN A 119 8.72 13.48 -3.96
N ARG A 120 9.34 13.93 -5.06
CA ARG A 120 9.65 13.08 -6.23
C ARG A 120 10.72 12.04 -5.92
N GLU A 121 11.80 12.42 -5.25
CA GLU A 121 12.86 11.50 -4.85
C GLU A 121 12.35 10.39 -3.93
N LEU A 122 11.48 10.73 -3.00
CA LEU A 122 10.86 9.79 -2.08
C LEU A 122 9.63 9.08 -2.65
N ALA A 123 9.24 9.41 -3.89
CA ALA A 123 8.03 8.90 -4.57
C ALA A 123 6.74 9.07 -3.74
N ILE A 124 6.59 10.23 -3.07
CA ILE A 124 5.44 10.56 -2.22
C ILE A 124 4.40 11.36 -3.00
N GLY A 125 3.12 11.02 -2.77
CA GLY A 125 1.98 11.67 -3.39
C GLY A 125 1.60 11.06 -4.75
N TYR A 126 0.33 11.17 -5.12
CA TYR A 126 -0.23 10.52 -6.31
C TYR A 126 0.44 10.91 -7.63
N ARG A 127 1.04 12.11 -7.71
CA ARG A 127 1.79 12.57 -8.88
C ARG A 127 3.12 11.85 -9.08
N ASN A 128 3.64 11.27 -8.01
CA ASN A 128 4.95 10.63 -7.95
C ASN A 128 4.86 9.09 -7.88
N LEU A 129 3.68 8.53 -8.12
CA LEU A 129 3.44 7.06 -8.10
C LEU A 129 4.10 6.31 -9.26
N GLY A 130 4.78 7.01 -10.17
CA GLY A 130 5.40 6.39 -11.34
C GLY A 130 4.38 5.73 -12.26
N LEU A 131 3.21 6.36 -12.46
CA LEU A 131 2.15 5.83 -13.31
C LEU A 131 2.60 5.70 -14.76
N GLU A 132 2.51 4.51 -15.33
CA GLU A 132 2.92 4.20 -16.69
C GLU A 132 1.72 4.11 -17.62
N PRO A 133 1.59 5.03 -18.60
CA PRO A 133 0.55 4.94 -19.62
C PRO A 133 0.87 3.83 -20.63
N GLN A 134 -0.10 2.95 -20.88
CA GLN A 134 -0.07 1.93 -21.95
C GLN A 134 -0.73 2.46 -23.22
N THR A 135 -0.32 3.59 -23.74
CA THR A 135 -0.87 4.17 -24.97
C THR A 135 0.21 4.27 -26.03
N ALA A 136 -0.14 3.97 -27.28
CA ALA A 136 0.78 4.07 -28.42
C ALA A 136 1.15 5.53 -28.72
N SER A 137 0.32 6.49 -28.31
CA SER A 137 0.58 7.93 -28.41
C SER A 137 0.12 8.63 -27.14
N LEU A 138 0.86 9.62 -26.69
CA LEU A 138 0.43 10.47 -25.57
C LEU A 138 -0.81 11.26 -25.97
N PRO A 139 -1.80 11.41 -25.06
CA PRO A 139 -2.97 12.22 -25.32
C PRO A 139 -2.61 13.66 -25.62
N ALA A 140 -3.42 14.34 -26.45
CA ALA A 140 -3.20 15.72 -26.84
C ALA A 140 -3.18 16.70 -25.64
N GLU A 141 -3.90 16.41 -24.58
CA GLU A 141 -4.00 17.24 -23.37
C GLU A 141 -2.82 17.11 -22.39
N GLY A 142 -1.83 16.29 -22.72
CA GLY A 142 -0.70 16.02 -21.84
C GLY A 142 -1.02 15.07 -20.68
N LEU A 143 0.00 14.37 -20.20
CA LEU A 143 -0.13 13.29 -19.22
C LEU A 143 -0.65 13.75 -17.85
N ASN A 144 -0.26 14.98 -17.44
CA ASN A 144 -0.63 15.51 -16.13
C ASN A 144 -2.15 15.65 -15.95
N ASN A 145 -2.87 16.10 -16.97
CA ASN A 145 -4.33 16.23 -16.91
C ASN A 145 -5.00 14.86 -16.71
N TRP A 146 -4.44 13.82 -17.28
CA TRP A 146 -4.95 12.45 -17.14
C TRP A 146 -4.63 11.86 -15.76
N ILE A 147 -3.47 12.19 -15.18
CA ILE A 147 -3.12 11.83 -13.79
C ILE A 147 -4.08 12.51 -12.82
N GLU A 148 -4.35 13.81 -13.00
CA GLU A 148 -5.32 14.54 -12.18
C GLU A 148 -6.75 13.97 -12.30
N ALA A 149 -7.16 13.59 -13.51
CA ALA A 149 -8.47 12.95 -13.72
C ALA A 149 -8.53 11.57 -13.06
N LEU A 150 -7.46 10.78 -13.13
CA LEU A 150 -7.38 9.50 -12.41
C LEU A 150 -7.45 9.72 -10.90
N ASN A 151 -6.65 10.64 -10.36
CA ASN A 151 -6.66 10.98 -8.93
C ASN A 151 -8.07 11.35 -8.47
N ARG A 152 -8.74 12.27 -9.17
CA ARG A 152 -10.10 12.69 -8.83
C ARG A 152 -11.08 11.50 -8.80
N ASN A 153 -11.04 10.62 -9.80
CA ASN A 153 -11.89 9.43 -9.83
C ASN A 153 -11.61 8.45 -8.68
N MET A 154 -10.34 8.29 -8.32
CA MET A 154 -9.95 7.39 -7.23
C MET A 154 -10.30 7.97 -5.86
N VAL A 155 -10.20 9.30 -5.69
CA VAL A 155 -10.65 10.02 -4.49
C VAL A 155 -12.17 9.93 -4.33
N GLU A 156 -12.95 10.16 -5.39
CA GLU A 156 -14.41 10.04 -5.36
C GLU A 156 -14.88 8.62 -4.94
N ARG A 157 -14.08 7.61 -5.26
CA ARG A 157 -14.34 6.21 -4.86
C ARG A 157 -13.83 5.86 -3.46
N GLY A 158 -13.18 6.80 -2.76
CA GLY A 158 -12.55 6.58 -1.46
C GLY A 158 -11.33 5.66 -1.49
N LEU A 159 -10.72 5.46 -2.68
CA LEU A 159 -9.59 4.56 -2.87
C LEU A 159 -8.23 5.29 -2.78
N TRP A 160 -8.19 6.58 -3.15
CA TRP A 160 -7.02 7.42 -2.96
C TRP A 160 -7.35 8.57 -2.03
N PHE A 161 -6.47 8.80 -1.08
CA PHE A 161 -6.70 9.79 -0.05
C PHE A 161 -5.37 10.34 0.49
N GLN A 162 -5.32 11.65 0.75
CA GLN A 162 -4.22 12.29 1.46
C GLN A 162 -4.79 13.03 2.66
N HIS A 163 -4.25 12.76 3.83
CA HIS A 163 -4.67 13.36 5.08
C HIS A 163 -3.50 14.02 5.81
N ASP A 164 -3.40 15.31 5.65
CA ASP A 164 -2.45 16.14 6.37
C ASP A 164 -2.90 16.26 7.84
N GLY A 165 -2.01 15.97 8.79
CA GLY A 165 -2.33 15.88 10.21
C GLY A 165 -2.97 14.57 10.65
N GLY A 166 -3.00 13.55 9.78
CA GLY A 166 -3.56 12.22 10.08
C GLY A 166 -2.65 11.34 10.96
N VAL A 167 -1.40 11.70 11.14
CA VAL A 167 -0.47 11.03 12.07
C VAL A 167 -0.36 11.83 13.35
N SER A 168 -0.58 11.21 14.48
CA SER A 168 -0.39 11.81 15.81
C SER A 168 0.83 11.23 16.50
N ILE A 169 1.70 12.11 17.04
CA ILE A 169 2.88 11.73 17.81
C ILE A 169 2.62 12.01 19.28
N ASN A 170 2.87 11.01 20.14
CA ASN A 170 2.72 11.14 21.58
C ASN A 170 4.11 11.14 22.24
N ARG A 171 4.39 12.18 23.01
CA ARG A 171 5.63 12.40 23.77
C ARG A 171 6.90 12.27 22.91
N GLY A 172 6.81 12.56 21.60
CA GLY A 172 7.95 12.47 20.68
C GLY A 172 8.50 11.05 20.44
N VAL A 173 7.77 10.01 20.82
CA VAL A 173 8.24 8.62 20.71
C VAL A 173 7.22 7.74 20.00
N LEU A 174 5.96 7.79 20.39
CA LEU A 174 4.92 6.93 19.83
C LEU A 174 4.12 7.68 18.78
N PHE A 175 3.99 7.12 17.61
CA PHE A 175 3.09 7.62 16.57
C PHE A 175 1.96 6.65 16.28
N ARG A 176 0.86 7.18 15.75
CA ARG A 176 -0.30 6.42 15.34
C ARG A 176 -1.02 7.11 14.19
N ALA A 177 -1.55 6.29 13.28
CA ALA A 177 -2.39 6.72 12.18
C ALA A 177 -3.59 5.77 12.06
N PRO A 178 -4.83 6.27 12.25
CA PRO A 178 -6.02 5.48 11.98
C PRO A 178 -6.24 5.37 10.46
N VAL A 179 -6.43 4.17 9.97
CA VAL A 179 -6.63 3.88 8.55
C VAL A 179 -7.96 3.19 8.36
N SER A 180 -8.78 3.71 7.47
CA SER A 180 -10.05 3.10 7.10
C SER A 180 -9.97 2.50 5.72
N LEU A 181 -10.21 1.21 5.62
CA LEU A 181 -10.31 0.47 4.37
C LEU A 181 -11.78 0.47 3.92
N PRO A 182 -12.10 0.97 2.73
CA PRO A 182 -13.47 1.05 2.26
C PRO A 182 -14.03 -0.33 1.84
N ALA A 183 -15.35 -0.45 1.72
CA ALA A 183 -16.02 -1.69 1.33
C ALA A 183 -15.62 -2.21 -0.07
N ASN A 184 -15.15 -1.34 -0.95
CA ASN A 184 -14.74 -1.64 -2.32
C ASN A 184 -13.24 -1.93 -2.47
N ILE A 185 -12.55 -2.23 -1.37
CA ILE A 185 -11.14 -2.62 -1.36
C ILE A 185 -10.95 -3.96 -2.09
N LEU A 186 -9.83 -4.11 -2.76
CA LEU A 186 -9.52 -5.35 -3.50
C LEU A 186 -8.66 -6.30 -2.66
N PRO A 187 -8.82 -7.62 -2.84
CA PRO A 187 -7.93 -8.57 -2.21
C PRO A 187 -6.51 -8.47 -2.79
N GLY A 188 -5.52 -8.70 -1.95
CA GLY A 188 -4.10 -8.67 -2.28
C GLY A 188 -3.26 -8.20 -1.11
N ASP A 189 -1.96 -8.08 -1.35
CA ASP A 189 -1.01 -7.58 -0.36
C ASP A 189 -0.92 -6.05 -0.46
N TYR A 190 -1.01 -5.40 0.68
CA TYR A 190 -0.94 -3.95 0.83
C TYR A 190 0.36 -3.59 1.51
N ASP A 191 1.22 -2.86 0.80
CA ASP A 191 2.47 -2.36 1.34
C ASP A 191 2.20 -1.11 2.19
N VAL A 192 2.80 -1.09 3.36
CA VAL A 192 2.76 0.03 4.28
C VAL A 192 4.17 0.51 4.51
N ARG A 193 4.41 1.77 4.16
CA ARG A 193 5.70 2.43 4.30
C ARG A 193 5.59 3.57 5.29
N VAL A 194 6.47 3.59 6.26
CA VAL A 194 6.58 4.66 7.25
C VAL A 194 7.91 5.37 7.06
N LEU A 195 7.87 6.68 6.96
CA LEU A 195 9.04 7.54 6.73
C LEU A 195 9.16 8.51 7.90
N HIS A 196 10.34 8.54 8.48
CA HIS A 196 10.72 9.53 9.50
C HIS A 196 11.55 10.62 8.83
N ILE A 197 11.05 11.84 8.86
CA ILE A 197 11.63 13.01 8.22
C ILE A 197 12.07 14.02 9.28
N ARG A 198 13.30 14.48 9.18
CA ARG A 198 13.85 15.54 10.04
C ARG A 198 14.48 16.62 9.15
N ASN A 199 14.03 17.88 9.30
CA ASN A 199 14.52 19.01 8.50
C ASN A 199 14.51 18.73 6.99
N GLY A 200 13.46 18.07 6.48
CA GLY A 200 13.33 17.72 5.09
C GLY A 200 14.20 16.54 4.61
N GLN A 201 14.90 15.84 5.50
CA GLN A 201 15.74 14.69 5.17
C GLN A 201 15.13 13.41 5.71
N LEU A 202 15.18 12.34 4.91
CA LEU A 202 14.79 11.00 5.33
C LEU A 202 15.83 10.48 6.34
N ILE A 203 15.38 10.22 7.58
CA ILE A 203 16.20 9.73 8.68
C ILE A 203 16.11 8.21 8.80
N ALA A 204 14.87 7.69 8.70
CA ALA A 204 14.62 6.27 8.75
C ALA A 204 13.37 5.91 7.92
N GLU A 205 13.34 4.69 7.44
CA GLU A 205 12.21 4.10 6.74
C GLU A 205 11.94 2.72 7.31
N ASP A 206 10.67 2.41 7.53
CA ASP A 206 10.23 1.07 7.90
C ASP A 206 9.11 0.62 6.96
N ARG A 207 9.03 -0.70 6.73
CA ARG A 207 8.04 -1.30 5.84
C ARG A 207 7.39 -2.49 6.51
N THR A 208 6.08 -2.48 6.47
CA THR A 208 5.25 -3.62 6.87
C THR A 208 4.21 -3.88 5.80
N SER A 209 3.46 -4.94 5.91
CA SER A 209 2.41 -5.28 4.95
C SER A 209 1.19 -5.85 5.66
N ILE A 210 0.04 -5.71 5.03
CA ILE A 210 -1.20 -6.33 5.49
C ILE A 210 -1.83 -7.10 4.33
N GLN A 211 -2.26 -8.32 4.59
CA GLN A 211 -2.95 -9.15 3.62
C GLN A 211 -4.46 -8.90 3.67
N VAL A 212 -5.04 -8.57 2.52
CA VAL A 212 -6.49 -8.48 2.35
C VAL A 212 -6.95 -9.70 1.55
N ALA A 213 -7.75 -10.58 2.15
CA ALA A 213 -8.14 -11.85 1.54
C ALA A 213 -9.65 -12.07 1.58
N LYS A 214 -10.19 -12.67 0.51
CA LYS A 214 -11.58 -13.14 0.54
C LYS A 214 -11.71 -14.35 1.44
N ARG A 215 -12.61 -14.27 2.42
CA ARG A 215 -12.90 -15.34 3.37
C ARG A 215 -14.40 -15.68 3.35
N GLY A 216 -14.76 -16.87 3.86
CA GLY A 216 -16.14 -17.33 3.97
C GLY A 216 -16.49 -18.50 3.04
N ALA A 217 -17.75 -18.94 3.10
CA ALA A 217 -18.23 -20.13 2.38
C ALA A 217 -18.07 -20.00 0.86
N GLY A 218 -18.32 -18.83 0.28
CA GLY A 218 -18.12 -18.59 -1.16
C GLY A 218 -16.67 -18.73 -1.61
N ALA A 219 -15.71 -18.21 -0.82
CA ALA A 219 -14.28 -18.35 -1.10
C ALA A 219 -13.80 -19.80 -0.96
N PHE A 220 -14.37 -20.55 0.00
CA PHE A 220 -14.11 -21.99 0.15
C PHE A 220 -14.61 -22.78 -1.06
N ILE A 221 -15.88 -22.58 -1.45
CA ILE A 221 -16.47 -23.26 -2.62
C ILE A 221 -15.68 -22.92 -3.90
N TYR A 222 -15.31 -21.64 -4.09
CA TYR A 222 -14.51 -21.22 -5.23
C TYR A 222 -13.15 -21.94 -5.29
N ARG A 223 -12.42 -22.01 -4.18
CA ARG A 223 -11.14 -22.75 -4.10
C ARG A 223 -11.32 -24.22 -4.42
N VAL A 224 -12.28 -24.88 -3.77
CA VAL A 224 -12.55 -26.31 -4.02
C VAL A 224 -12.91 -26.56 -5.49
N ALA A 225 -13.71 -25.68 -6.10
CA ALA A 225 -14.09 -25.79 -7.51
C ALA A 225 -12.92 -25.59 -8.47
N HIS A 226 -11.90 -24.77 -8.11
CA HIS A 226 -10.74 -24.50 -8.97
C HIS A 226 -9.58 -25.45 -8.71
N ASP A 227 -9.23 -25.68 -7.46
CA ASP A 227 -8.08 -26.51 -7.08
C ASP A 227 -8.38 -28.00 -7.23
N TYR A 228 -9.64 -28.39 -7.03
CA TYR A 228 -10.12 -29.77 -7.10
C TYR A 228 -11.29 -29.92 -8.09
N SER A 229 -11.20 -29.28 -9.24
CA SER A 229 -12.29 -29.17 -10.24
C SER A 229 -12.93 -30.50 -10.63
N VAL A 230 -12.12 -31.58 -10.79
CA VAL A 230 -12.61 -32.91 -11.14
C VAL A 230 -13.46 -33.52 -10.01
N PHE A 231 -12.98 -33.41 -8.76
CA PHE A 231 -13.71 -33.93 -7.61
C PHE A 231 -14.98 -33.12 -7.34
N TYR A 232 -14.92 -31.80 -7.50
CA TYR A 232 -16.09 -30.93 -7.39
C TYR A 232 -17.15 -31.26 -8.44
N GLY A 233 -16.75 -31.48 -9.68
CA GLY A 233 -17.65 -31.87 -10.77
C GLY A 233 -18.30 -33.22 -10.51
N LEU A 234 -17.54 -34.25 -10.10
CA LEU A 234 -18.06 -35.55 -9.74
C LEU A 234 -19.06 -35.50 -8.57
N PHE A 235 -18.72 -34.72 -7.53
CA PHE A 235 -19.60 -34.51 -6.40
C PHE A 235 -20.92 -33.81 -6.80
N ALA A 236 -20.83 -32.80 -7.65
CA ALA A 236 -22.01 -32.07 -8.14
C ALA A 236 -22.94 -32.98 -8.93
N ILE A 237 -22.39 -33.84 -9.80
CA ILE A 237 -23.17 -34.84 -10.57
C ILE A 237 -23.83 -35.84 -9.62
N ALA A 238 -23.08 -36.43 -8.69
CA ALA A 238 -23.63 -37.39 -7.70
C ALA A 238 -24.76 -36.75 -6.87
N PHE A 239 -24.56 -35.50 -6.41
CA PHE A 239 -25.58 -34.77 -5.66
C PHE A 239 -26.84 -34.51 -6.50
N ALA A 240 -26.68 -34.10 -7.77
CA ALA A 240 -27.82 -33.87 -8.66
C ALA A 240 -28.63 -35.16 -8.93
N VAL A 241 -27.94 -36.27 -9.14
CA VAL A 241 -28.59 -37.57 -9.32
C VAL A 241 -29.36 -38.00 -8.07
N LEU A 242 -28.74 -37.86 -6.88
CA LEU A 242 -29.38 -38.17 -5.61
C LEU A 242 -30.60 -37.28 -5.34
N ALA A 243 -30.46 -35.97 -5.56
CA ALA A 243 -31.57 -35.01 -5.38
C ALA A 243 -32.74 -35.32 -6.34
N GLY A 244 -32.43 -35.64 -7.63
CA GLY A 244 -33.42 -36.05 -8.61
C GLY A 244 -34.11 -37.33 -8.22
N TRP A 245 -33.38 -38.33 -7.71
CA TRP A 245 -33.97 -39.61 -7.26
C TRP A 245 -34.87 -39.42 -6.02
N VAL A 246 -34.44 -38.61 -5.05
CA VAL A 246 -35.24 -38.26 -3.85
C VAL A 246 -36.52 -37.55 -4.27
N ALA A 247 -36.42 -36.56 -5.14
CA ALA A 247 -37.58 -35.86 -5.67
C ALA A 247 -38.56 -36.81 -6.37
N ALA A 248 -38.07 -37.65 -7.27
CA ALA A 248 -38.89 -38.65 -7.97
C ALA A 248 -39.57 -39.62 -7.01
N ALA A 249 -38.88 -40.06 -5.94
CA ALA A 249 -39.44 -40.95 -4.91
C ALA A 249 -40.53 -40.23 -4.06
N ALA A 250 -40.34 -38.95 -3.75
CA ALA A 250 -41.30 -38.15 -3.01
C ALA A 250 -42.60 -37.93 -3.78
N PHE A 251 -42.48 -37.56 -5.09
CA PHE A 251 -43.64 -37.29 -5.94
C PHE A 251 -44.31 -38.55 -6.52
N ARG A 252 -43.68 -39.72 -6.42
CA ARG A 252 -44.28 -40.97 -6.88
C ARG A 252 -45.37 -41.54 -5.96
N LYS A 253 -45.55 -41.01 -4.76
CA LYS A 253 -46.55 -41.40 -3.75
C LYS A 253 -47.83 -40.54 -3.78
N THR A 254 -47.93 -39.61 -4.73
CA THR A 254 -49.14 -38.86 -5.03
C THR A 254 -49.79 -39.34 -6.29
#